data_fc807a530b93df15909de2877208a30e
#
_entry.id   fc807a530b93df15909de2877208a30e
#
_cell.length_a   1.000
_cell.length_b   1.000
_cell.length_c   1.000
_cell.angle_alpha   90.00
_cell.angle_beta   90.00
_cell.angle_gamma   90.00
#
_symmetry.space_group_name_H-M   'P 1'
#
loop_
_entity.id
_entity.type
_entity.pdbx_description
1 polymer ?
#
loop_
_entity_poly.entity_id
_entity_poly.type
_entity_poly.pdbx_seq_one_letter_code
_entity_poly.pdbx_strand_id
1 'polypeptide(L)'
;MHPNESHLDASFFYPKMAFKKFATLSLLSIYLLILAGGIVRSTGSGMGCPDWPKCFGRFIPPTKVEELPLHYEQIYQDKLHGEVEFNATKTWIEYINRLIGALTGFIVLITTVLAYREGRNVFIPTLAGLLLILANAVLGKYVVDSFLLPGVVTTHMLLSIGVIYFLVKAINNQSSSELIALKNRQWIGISLVLVLIQIILGTQVRENMDHVIKSLGEGAKNQWISQLDFVYIIHRTFSWFIVLGHLILWNKIKYSSLQYYRHGIIFLIGISFMTGILMAYFALPIGSQAVHLLISLVIMGWHISSWIQTKNA
;
A
#
# COMPACT_ATOMS: atom_id res chain seq x y z
N MET A 1 22.39 -48.31 30.68
CA MET A 1 22.58 -47.22 29.69
C MET A 1 21.22 -46.85 29.18
N HIS A 2 20.62 -45.79 29.69
CA HIS A 2 19.38 -45.20 29.17
C HIS A 2 19.74 -44.17 28.11
N PRO A 3 19.03 -44.14 26.93
CA PRO A 3 19.24 -43.07 25.96
C PRO A 3 18.59 -41.80 26.49
N ASN A 4 19.37 -40.73 26.44
CA ASN A 4 18.99 -39.38 26.77
C ASN A 4 17.96 -38.88 25.76
N GLU A 5 16.68 -38.90 26.09
CA GLU A 5 15.63 -38.20 25.33
C GLU A 5 15.91 -36.70 25.51
N SER A 6 16.44 -36.08 24.46
CA SER A 6 16.50 -34.63 24.33
C SER A 6 15.07 -34.10 24.26
N HIS A 7 14.53 -33.68 25.41
CA HIS A 7 13.33 -32.85 25.45
C HIS A 7 13.62 -31.56 24.68
N LEU A 8 13.27 -31.56 23.39
CA LEU A 8 13.15 -30.32 22.62
C LEU A 8 12.13 -29.43 23.33
N ASP A 9 12.63 -28.37 23.94
CA ASP A 9 11.87 -27.45 24.77
C ASP A 9 10.76 -26.80 23.95
N ALA A 10 9.54 -27.35 24.04
CA ALA A 10 8.35 -26.89 23.33
C ALA A 10 8.06 -25.40 23.58
N SER A 11 8.58 -24.85 24.71
CA SER A 11 8.45 -23.43 25.06
C SER A 11 9.17 -22.51 24.08
N PHE A 12 10.19 -23.00 23.37
CA PHE A 12 10.97 -22.25 22.40
C PHE A 12 10.29 -22.16 21.00
N PHE A 13 9.39 -23.10 20.69
CA PHE A 13 8.69 -23.13 19.39
C PHE A 13 7.46 -22.21 19.32
N TYR A 14 6.75 -22.01 20.44
CA TYR A 14 5.53 -21.20 20.48
C TYR A 14 5.74 -19.72 20.12
N PRO A 15 6.76 -19.01 20.61
CA PRO A 15 6.96 -17.59 20.26
C PRO A 15 7.24 -17.39 18.78
N LYS A 16 8.11 -18.21 18.17
CA LYS A 16 8.49 -18.09 16.75
C LYS A 16 7.30 -18.25 15.81
N MET A 17 6.40 -19.19 16.09
CA MET A 17 5.17 -19.38 15.33
C MET A 17 4.21 -18.20 15.51
N ALA A 18 4.10 -17.64 16.72
CA ALA A 18 3.25 -16.49 16.99
C ALA A 18 3.73 -15.25 16.23
N PHE A 19 5.02 -14.91 16.30
CA PHE A 19 5.59 -13.79 15.56
C PHE A 19 5.31 -13.93 14.05
N LYS A 20 5.62 -15.07 13.44
CA LYS A 20 5.43 -15.29 12.00
C LYS A 20 3.96 -15.08 11.58
N LYS A 21 3.02 -15.60 12.36
CA LYS A 21 1.58 -15.40 12.10
C LYS A 21 1.20 -13.92 12.15
N PHE A 22 1.59 -13.22 13.21
CA PHE A 22 1.26 -11.81 13.37
C PHE A 22 2.00 -10.92 12.36
N ALA A 23 3.25 -11.22 12.00
CA ALA A 23 4.00 -10.49 10.97
C ALA A 23 3.36 -10.67 9.57
N THR A 24 2.90 -11.88 9.25
CA THR A 24 2.15 -12.12 8.01
C THR A 24 0.80 -11.39 8.03
N LEU A 25 0.07 -11.45 9.16
CA LEU A 25 -1.17 -10.71 9.32
C LEU A 25 -0.96 -9.20 9.20
N SER A 26 0.13 -8.66 9.78
CA SER A 26 0.53 -7.25 9.62
C SER A 26 0.73 -6.89 8.14
N LEU A 27 1.45 -7.70 7.39
CA LEU A 27 1.68 -7.47 5.97
C LEU A 27 0.39 -7.50 5.17
N LEU A 28 -0.50 -8.47 5.43
CA LEU A 28 -1.81 -8.56 4.78
C LEU A 28 -2.70 -7.36 5.15
N SER A 29 -2.70 -6.92 6.42
CA SER A 29 -3.48 -5.76 6.85
C SER A 29 -2.98 -4.45 6.23
N ILE A 30 -1.67 -4.31 5.98
CA ILE A 30 -1.12 -3.18 5.21
C ILE A 30 -1.65 -3.18 3.77
N TYR A 31 -1.65 -4.32 3.08
CA TYR A 31 -2.21 -4.39 1.73
C TYR A 31 -3.72 -4.10 1.70
N LEU A 32 -4.46 -4.58 2.70
CA LEU A 32 -5.88 -4.25 2.86
C LEU A 32 -6.09 -2.74 3.11
N LEU A 33 -5.26 -2.12 3.95
CA LEU A 33 -5.31 -0.68 4.20
C LEU A 33 -5.00 0.14 2.93
N ILE A 34 -4.03 -0.29 2.13
CA ILE A 34 -3.70 0.33 0.85
C ILE A 34 -4.89 0.23 -0.12
N LEU A 35 -5.53 -0.93 -0.19
CA LEU A 35 -6.74 -1.10 -1.00
C LEU A 35 -7.87 -0.17 -0.54
N ALA A 36 -8.11 -0.12 0.78
CA ALA A 36 -9.12 0.77 1.36
C ALA A 36 -8.83 2.24 1.06
N GLY A 37 -7.58 2.70 1.23
CA GLY A 37 -7.16 4.06 0.87
C GLY A 37 -7.31 4.35 -0.63
N GLY A 38 -7.02 3.37 -1.49
CA GLY A 38 -7.27 3.45 -2.93
C GLY A 38 -8.76 3.60 -3.25
N ILE A 39 -9.64 2.91 -2.53
CA ILE A 39 -11.11 3.05 -2.66
C ILE A 39 -11.54 4.44 -2.21
N VAL A 40 -11.11 4.91 -1.04
CA VAL A 40 -11.39 6.28 -0.54
C VAL A 40 -11.08 7.30 -1.63
N ARG A 41 -9.91 7.19 -2.25
CA ARG A 41 -9.48 8.14 -3.27
C ARG A 41 -10.25 7.99 -4.59
N SER A 42 -10.51 6.76 -5.05
CA SER A 42 -11.22 6.52 -6.32
C SER A 42 -12.71 6.87 -6.26
N THR A 43 -13.30 6.92 -5.07
CA THR A 43 -14.68 7.34 -4.83
C THR A 43 -14.84 8.81 -4.46
N GLY A 44 -13.75 9.58 -4.41
CA GLY A 44 -13.77 10.97 -3.95
C GLY A 44 -14.22 11.12 -2.48
N SER A 45 -13.97 10.09 -1.65
CA SER A 45 -14.42 10.06 -0.25
C SER A 45 -13.39 10.62 0.74
N GLY A 46 -12.24 11.09 0.28
CA GLY A 46 -11.14 11.56 1.14
C GLY A 46 -11.41 12.86 1.90
N MET A 47 -12.57 13.48 1.68
CA MET A 47 -13.04 14.68 2.39
C MET A 47 -14.40 14.41 3.07
N GLY A 48 -14.75 13.15 3.31
CA GLY A 48 -16.02 12.77 3.93
C GLY A 48 -16.11 13.04 5.44
N CYS A 49 -14.98 13.23 6.11
CA CYS A 49 -14.89 13.52 7.55
C CYS A 49 -14.05 14.76 7.81
N PRO A 50 -14.65 15.90 8.22
CA PRO A 50 -13.95 17.18 8.34
C PRO A 50 -13.03 17.27 9.56
N ASP A 51 -13.13 16.36 10.52
CA ASP A 51 -12.34 16.35 11.75
C ASP A 51 -11.64 15.01 11.98
N TRP A 52 -10.65 15.02 12.85
CA TRP A 52 -9.87 13.85 13.23
C TRP A 52 -9.51 13.93 14.73
N PRO A 53 -9.61 12.84 15.53
CA PRO A 53 -9.97 11.45 15.16
C PRO A 53 -11.48 11.21 15.00
N LYS A 54 -12.31 12.19 15.31
CA LYS A 54 -13.75 12.15 15.16
C LYS A 54 -14.18 12.37 13.71
N CYS A 55 -15.48 12.30 13.47
CA CYS A 55 -16.12 12.63 12.21
C CYS A 55 -17.42 13.38 12.50
N PHE A 56 -17.52 14.64 12.14
CA PHE A 56 -18.58 15.58 12.53
C PHE A 56 -18.78 15.64 14.05
N GLY A 57 -17.68 15.69 14.82
CA GLY A 57 -17.68 15.75 16.28
C GLY A 57 -17.97 14.43 17.00
N ARG A 58 -18.28 13.33 16.28
CA ARG A 58 -18.68 12.03 16.81
C ARG A 58 -17.61 10.96 16.58
N PHE A 59 -17.55 9.93 17.45
CA PHE A 59 -16.69 8.76 17.22
C PHE A 59 -17.31 7.78 16.20
N ILE A 60 -18.63 7.71 16.12
CA ILE A 60 -19.37 6.97 15.09
C ILE A 60 -19.98 8.02 14.17
N PRO A 61 -19.68 7.98 12.86
CA PRO A 61 -20.15 8.99 11.92
C PRO A 61 -21.67 9.02 11.81
N PRO A 62 -22.25 10.18 11.48
CA PRO A 62 -23.68 10.28 11.21
C PRO A 62 -24.05 9.50 9.95
N THR A 63 -25.29 8.98 9.92
CA THR A 63 -25.88 8.30 8.74
C THR A 63 -26.93 9.16 8.06
N LYS A 64 -27.45 10.18 8.77
CA LYS A 64 -28.48 11.10 8.30
C LYS A 64 -28.13 12.54 8.64
N VAL A 65 -28.69 13.47 7.90
CA VAL A 65 -28.47 14.92 8.10
C VAL A 65 -28.94 15.38 9.49
N GLU A 66 -30.02 14.77 10.02
CA GLU A 66 -30.58 15.11 11.32
C GLU A 66 -29.66 14.76 12.50
N GLU A 67 -28.65 13.93 12.26
CA GLU A 67 -27.64 13.54 13.27
C GLU A 67 -26.44 14.51 13.33
N LEU A 68 -26.36 15.45 12.39
CA LEU A 68 -25.29 16.44 12.32
C LEU A 68 -25.48 17.53 13.39
N PRO A 69 -24.40 18.19 13.83
CA PRO A 69 -24.51 19.37 14.68
C PRO A 69 -25.36 20.48 14.02
N LEU A 70 -26.12 21.20 14.80
CA LEU A 70 -26.80 22.40 14.30
C LEU A 70 -25.78 23.34 13.65
N HIS A 71 -26.10 23.86 12.46
CA HIS A 71 -25.21 24.73 11.70
C HIS A 71 -23.86 24.08 11.33
N TYR A 72 -23.81 22.75 11.10
CA TYR A 72 -22.59 22.02 10.74
C TYR A 72 -21.89 22.64 9.53
N GLU A 73 -22.64 23.20 8.60
CA GLU A 73 -22.11 23.88 7.41
C GLU A 73 -21.18 25.05 7.79
N GLN A 74 -21.59 25.84 8.79
CA GLN A 74 -20.79 26.97 9.30
C GLN A 74 -19.60 26.47 10.14
N ILE A 75 -19.80 25.44 10.97
CA ILE A 75 -18.77 24.87 11.84
C ILE A 75 -17.62 24.27 11.03
N TYR A 76 -17.94 23.63 9.90
CA TYR A 76 -16.97 22.91 9.07
C TYR A 76 -16.66 23.61 7.74
N GLN A 77 -17.14 24.82 7.50
CA GLN A 77 -16.98 25.57 6.25
C GLN A 77 -15.52 25.65 5.82
N ASP A 78 -14.61 26.00 6.72
CA ASP A 78 -13.17 26.13 6.42
C ASP A 78 -12.50 24.78 6.14
N LYS A 79 -13.03 23.71 6.70
CA LYS A 79 -12.50 22.34 6.57
C LYS A 79 -13.07 21.60 5.37
N LEU A 80 -14.24 21.98 4.89
CA LEU A 80 -14.91 21.38 3.74
C LEU A 80 -14.75 22.21 2.46
N HIS A 81 -14.12 23.41 2.55
CA HIS A 81 -13.81 24.32 1.42
C HIS A 81 -14.97 24.55 0.45
N GLY A 82 -16.17 24.72 0.99
CA GLY A 82 -17.38 24.97 0.20
C GLY A 82 -18.06 23.73 -0.36
N GLU A 83 -17.49 22.54 -0.25
CA GLU A 83 -18.20 21.27 -0.47
C GLU A 83 -18.92 20.86 0.80
N VAL A 84 -19.97 21.59 1.18
CA VAL A 84 -20.63 21.49 2.49
C VAL A 84 -21.73 20.43 2.50
N GLU A 85 -22.03 19.81 1.37
CA GLU A 85 -23.13 18.83 1.30
C GLU A 85 -22.69 17.50 1.93
N PHE A 86 -23.36 17.16 3.05
CA PHE A 86 -23.14 15.89 3.75
C PHE A 86 -23.48 14.69 2.86
N ASN A 87 -22.55 13.76 2.75
CA ASN A 87 -22.74 12.50 2.03
C ASN A 87 -22.35 11.32 2.94
N ALA A 88 -23.36 10.64 3.49
CA ALA A 88 -23.16 9.52 4.40
C ALA A 88 -22.26 8.41 3.82
N THR A 89 -22.39 8.10 2.52
CA THR A 89 -21.59 7.05 1.87
C THR A 89 -20.11 7.45 1.84
N LYS A 90 -19.78 8.67 1.41
CA LYS A 90 -18.39 9.17 1.40
C LYS A 90 -17.82 9.21 2.82
N THR A 91 -18.60 9.69 3.79
CA THR A 91 -18.24 9.73 5.21
C THR A 91 -17.88 8.35 5.75
N TRP A 92 -18.71 7.35 5.50
CA TRP A 92 -18.48 5.99 5.99
C TRP A 92 -17.32 5.28 5.29
N ILE A 93 -17.12 5.49 4.00
CA ILE A 93 -15.96 4.97 3.25
C ILE A 93 -14.66 5.48 3.87
N GLU A 94 -14.56 6.78 4.14
CA GLU A 94 -13.37 7.35 4.79
C GLU A 94 -13.20 6.83 6.23
N TYR A 95 -14.27 6.79 7.01
CA TYR A 95 -14.22 6.33 8.39
C TYR A 95 -13.78 4.85 8.51
N ILE A 96 -14.30 3.97 7.65
CA ILE A 96 -13.89 2.56 7.61
C ILE A 96 -12.40 2.46 7.29
N ASN A 97 -11.87 3.27 6.38
CA ASN A 97 -10.43 3.31 6.10
C ASN A 97 -9.63 3.71 7.36
N ARG A 98 -10.09 4.70 8.12
CA ARG A 98 -9.46 5.09 9.40
C ARG A 98 -9.48 3.95 10.42
N LEU A 99 -10.58 3.19 10.53
CA LEU A 99 -10.67 2.02 11.41
C LEU A 99 -9.71 0.90 10.99
N ILE A 100 -9.63 0.59 9.69
CA ILE A 100 -8.67 -0.38 9.16
C ILE A 100 -7.24 0.07 9.49
N GLY A 101 -6.94 1.37 9.35
CA GLY A 101 -5.65 1.94 9.72
C GLY A 101 -5.31 1.76 11.20
N ALA A 102 -6.24 2.06 12.09
CA ALA A 102 -6.07 1.88 13.54
C ALA A 102 -5.85 0.41 13.90
N LEU A 103 -6.66 -0.50 13.33
CA LEU A 103 -6.53 -1.93 13.54
C LEU A 103 -5.18 -2.45 13.02
N THR A 104 -4.75 -2.00 11.84
CA THR A 104 -3.44 -2.33 11.26
C THR A 104 -2.30 -1.87 12.18
N GLY A 105 -2.35 -0.64 12.68
CA GLY A 105 -1.37 -0.12 13.64
C GLY A 105 -1.30 -0.97 14.91
N PHE A 106 -2.45 -1.40 15.43
CA PHE A 106 -2.53 -2.27 16.60
C PHE A 106 -1.94 -3.67 16.34
N ILE A 107 -2.21 -4.27 15.18
CA ILE A 107 -1.63 -5.57 14.78
C ILE A 107 -0.11 -5.45 14.67
N VAL A 108 0.41 -4.38 14.07
CA VAL A 108 1.87 -4.16 13.96
C VAL A 108 2.50 -3.87 15.33
N LEU A 109 1.79 -3.20 16.24
CA LEU A 109 2.25 -3.03 17.62
C LEU A 109 2.41 -4.38 18.34
N ILE A 110 1.41 -5.27 18.25
CA ILE A 110 1.50 -6.63 18.79
C ILE A 110 2.69 -7.38 18.16
N THR A 111 2.84 -7.28 16.84
CA THR A 111 3.95 -7.89 16.11
C THR A 111 5.30 -7.39 16.62
N THR A 112 5.41 -6.08 16.92
CA THR A 112 6.63 -5.48 17.45
C THR A 112 6.96 -5.98 18.86
N VAL A 113 5.94 -6.15 19.71
CA VAL A 113 6.10 -6.74 21.05
C VAL A 113 6.59 -8.19 20.95
N LEU A 114 6.01 -8.98 20.04
CA LEU A 114 6.45 -10.35 19.80
C LEU A 114 7.88 -10.41 19.23
N ALA A 115 8.23 -9.49 18.34
CA ALA A 115 9.55 -9.38 17.71
C ALA A 115 10.68 -9.16 18.74
N TYR A 116 10.38 -8.51 19.88
CA TYR A 116 11.37 -8.30 20.95
C TYR A 116 11.95 -9.61 21.47
N ARG A 117 11.15 -10.68 21.50
CA ARG A 117 11.57 -12.02 21.95
C ARG A 117 12.34 -12.80 20.88
N GLU A 118 12.23 -12.40 19.61
CA GLU A 118 12.91 -13.06 18.47
C GLU A 118 14.34 -12.57 18.26
N GLY A 119 14.74 -11.51 18.98
CA GLY A 119 16.07 -10.93 18.92
C GLY A 119 16.16 -9.64 18.09
N ARG A 120 17.29 -8.95 18.25
CA ARG A 120 17.52 -7.60 17.70
C ARG A 120 17.33 -7.50 16.19
N ASN A 121 17.74 -8.52 15.45
CA ASN A 121 17.66 -8.56 13.98
C ASN A 121 16.22 -8.58 13.46
N VAL A 122 15.26 -9.06 14.26
CA VAL A 122 13.83 -9.07 13.96
C VAL A 122 13.16 -7.84 14.56
N PHE A 123 13.49 -7.49 15.78
CA PHE A 123 12.89 -6.38 16.53
C PHE A 123 13.11 -5.02 15.84
N ILE A 124 14.37 -4.69 15.46
CA ILE A 124 14.68 -3.37 14.88
C ILE A 124 13.88 -3.10 13.60
N PRO A 125 13.83 -3.99 12.59
CA PRO A 125 13.02 -3.72 11.42
C PRO A 125 11.52 -3.66 11.74
N THR A 126 11.00 -4.49 12.66
CA THR A 126 9.59 -4.41 13.03
C THR A 126 9.26 -3.09 13.71
N LEU A 127 10.11 -2.62 14.61
CA LEU A 127 9.97 -1.31 15.26
C LEU A 127 10.04 -0.16 14.23
N ALA A 128 10.97 -0.23 13.27
CA ALA A 128 11.04 0.76 12.18
C ALA A 128 9.75 0.77 11.35
N GLY A 129 9.17 -0.39 11.05
CA GLY A 129 7.86 -0.51 10.40
C GLY A 129 6.74 0.14 11.21
N LEU A 130 6.70 -0.07 12.55
CA LEU A 130 5.73 0.56 13.45
C LEU A 130 5.88 2.08 13.45
N LEU A 131 7.10 2.60 13.56
CA LEU A 131 7.34 4.06 13.54
C LEU A 131 6.92 4.68 12.20
N LEU A 132 7.15 3.99 11.07
CA LEU A 132 6.69 4.46 9.77
C LEU A 132 5.17 4.43 9.64
N ILE A 133 4.46 3.45 10.22
CA ILE A 133 2.99 3.44 10.24
C ILE A 133 2.47 4.64 11.04
N LEU A 134 3.05 4.93 12.19
CA LEU A 134 2.65 6.08 13.00
C LEU A 134 2.90 7.40 12.25
N ALA A 135 4.07 7.55 11.62
CA ALA A 135 4.36 8.70 10.76
C ALA A 135 3.37 8.80 9.59
N ASN A 136 3.03 7.66 8.99
CA ASN A 136 2.08 7.60 7.88
C ASN A 136 0.64 7.93 8.31
N ALA A 137 0.25 7.59 9.54
CA ALA A 137 -1.05 7.98 10.10
C ALA A 137 -1.14 9.51 10.29
N VAL A 138 -0.07 10.14 10.82
CA VAL A 138 0.02 11.61 10.94
C VAL A 138 0.00 12.26 9.56
N LEU A 139 0.76 11.72 8.61
CA LEU A 139 0.76 12.22 7.24
C LEU A 139 -0.60 12.03 6.56
N GLY A 140 -1.32 10.92 6.84
CA GLY A 140 -2.68 10.68 6.35
C GLY A 140 -3.68 11.73 6.83
N LYS A 141 -3.56 12.18 8.09
CA LYS A 141 -4.32 13.35 8.57
C LYS A 141 -3.96 14.59 7.76
N TYR A 142 -2.67 14.86 7.54
CA TYR A 142 -2.21 16.01 6.78
C TYR A 142 -2.64 15.96 5.30
N VAL A 143 -2.74 14.79 4.69
CA VAL A 143 -3.30 14.60 3.33
C VAL A 143 -4.73 15.18 3.24
N VAL A 144 -5.57 14.91 4.25
CA VAL A 144 -6.94 15.46 4.33
C VAL A 144 -6.90 16.96 4.60
N ASP A 145 -6.17 17.39 5.61
CA ASP A 145 -6.08 18.81 6.03
C ASP A 145 -5.49 19.72 4.92
N SER A 146 -4.64 19.16 4.03
CA SER A 146 -3.99 19.87 2.91
C SER A 146 -4.73 19.75 1.57
N PHE A 147 -5.95 19.24 1.56
CA PHE A 147 -6.75 19.06 0.33
C PHE A 147 -6.06 18.24 -0.75
N LEU A 148 -5.46 17.12 -0.36
CA LEU A 148 -4.76 16.22 -1.27
C LEU A 148 -3.59 16.92 -2.02
N LEU A 149 -2.86 17.79 -1.31
CA LEU A 149 -1.76 18.56 -1.89
C LEU A 149 -0.81 17.65 -2.70
N PRO A 150 -0.46 18.02 -3.93
CA PRO A 150 0.50 17.29 -4.74
C PRO A 150 1.80 16.98 -3.98
N GLY A 151 2.36 15.78 -4.15
CA GLY A 151 3.55 15.31 -3.45
C GLY A 151 3.32 14.76 -2.03
N VAL A 152 2.30 15.23 -1.29
CA VAL A 152 1.97 14.65 0.04
C VAL A 152 1.46 13.23 -0.10
N VAL A 153 0.61 12.99 -1.09
CA VAL A 153 0.08 11.65 -1.40
C VAL A 153 1.20 10.70 -1.86
N THR A 154 2.11 11.19 -2.72
CA THR A 154 3.29 10.43 -3.14
C THR A 154 4.16 10.06 -1.96
N THR A 155 4.41 11.00 -1.02
CA THR A 155 5.17 10.75 0.21
C THR A 155 4.49 9.71 1.09
N HIS A 156 3.16 9.81 1.28
CA HIS A 156 2.36 8.82 2.01
C HIS A 156 2.49 7.41 1.41
N MET A 157 2.51 7.32 0.08
CA MET A 157 2.72 6.07 -0.65
C MET A 157 4.14 5.51 -0.45
N LEU A 158 5.17 6.36 -0.52
CA LEU A 158 6.56 5.94 -0.32
C LEU A 158 6.80 5.44 1.12
N LEU A 159 6.20 6.08 2.12
CA LEU A 159 6.24 5.59 3.50
C LEU A 159 5.57 4.21 3.62
N SER A 160 4.46 3.97 2.92
CA SER A 160 3.81 2.64 2.89
C SER A 160 4.71 1.56 2.30
N ILE A 161 5.48 1.87 1.24
CA ILE A 161 6.51 0.97 0.69
C ILE A 161 7.60 0.70 1.72
N GLY A 162 8.01 1.73 2.48
CA GLY A 162 8.95 1.59 3.59
C GLY A 162 8.44 0.63 4.68
N VAL A 163 7.16 0.71 5.04
CA VAL A 163 6.52 -0.25 5.98
C VAL A 163 6.60 -1.67 5.44
N ILE A 164 6.22 -1.88 4.17
CA ILE A 164 6.30 -3.19 3.51
C ILE A 164 7.74 -3.72 3.56
N TYR A 165 8.73 -2.88 3.23
CA TYR A 165 10.14 -3.26 3.26
C TYR A 165 10.57 -3.77 4.66
N PHE A 166 10.25 -3.03 5.72
CA PHE A 166 10.68 -3.39 7.06
C PHE A 166 9.96 -4.64 7.59
N LEU A 167 8.67 -4.81 7.32
CA LEU A 167 7.93 -6.02 7.71
C LEU A 167 8.45 -7.25 6.94
N VAL A 168 8.66 -7.13 5.63
CA VAL A 168 9.25 -8.21 4.82
C VAL A 168 10.65 -8.56 5.33
N LYS A 169 11.48 -7.57 5.67
CA LYS A 169 12.80 -7.78 6.24
C LYS A 169 12.73 -8.51 7.58
N ALA A 170 11.82 -8.14 8.47
CA ALA A 170 11.63 -8.81 9.75
C ALA A 170 11.23 -10.29 9.58
N ILE A 171 10.29 -10.58 8.67
CA ILE A 171 9.85 -11.93 8.34
C ILE A 171 11.02 -12.78 7.80
N ASN A 172 11.81 -12.23 6.88
CA ASN A 172 12.95 -12.95 6.31
C ASN A 172 14.07 -13.18 7.34
N ASN A 173 14.35 -12.19 8.19
CA ASN A 173 15.37 -12.32 9.26
C ASN A 173 15.00 -13.39 10.29
N GLN A 174 13.71 -13.55 10.60
CA GLN A 174 13.25 -14.61 11.53
C GLN A 174 13.43 -16.01 10.95
N SER A 175 13.33 -16.16 9.62
CA SER A 175 13.37 -17.47 8.97
C SER A 175 14.76 -18.13 8.96
N SER A 176 15.85 -17.42 9.28
CA SER A 176 17.23 -17.91 9.33
C SER A 176 17.68 -18.76 8.13
N SER A 177 16.98 -18.64 6.99
CA SER A 177 17.29 -19.38 5.78
C SER A 177 18.59 -18.86 5.16
N GLU A 178 19.42 -19.76 4.64
CA GLU A 178 20.59 -19.36 3.86
C GLU A 178 20.18 -18.54 2.66
N LEU A 179 20.98 -17.48 2.37
CA LEU A 179 20.74 -16.65 1.21
C LEU A 179 20.97 -17.44 -0.07
N ILE A 180 20.00 -17.40 -0.97
CA ILE A 180 20.07 -18.04 -2.27
C ILE A 180 21.14 -17.33 -3.12
N ALA A 181 22.20 -18.04 -3.49
CA ALA A 181 23.19 -17.53 -4.45
C ALA A 181 22.56 -17.40 -5.84
N LEU A 182 22.57 -16.21 -6.40
CA LEU A 182 21.92 -15.92 -7.69
C LEU A 182 22.85 -15.12 -8.61
N LYS A 183 23.27 -15.77 -9.71
CA LYS A 183 24.09 -15.18 -10.76
C LYS A 183 23.31 -14.08 -11.42
N ASN A 184 22.84 -13.28 -11.53
CA ASN A 184 22.05 -12.22 -12.18
C ASN A 184 21.11 -11.49 -11.19
N ARG A 185 21.48 -11.52 -9.89
CA ARG A 185 20.71 -10.85 -8.83
C ARG A 185 20.44 -9.37 -9.15
N GLN A 186 21.38 -8.70 -9.83
CA GLN A 186 21.22 -7.29 -10.22
C GLN A 186 19.93 -7.03 -11.02
N TRP A 187 19.42 -7.99 -11.78
CA TRP A 187 18.18 -7.81 -12.53
C TRP A 187 16.94 -7.69 -11.61
N ILE A 188 16.95 -8.34 -10.43
CA ILE A 188 15.89 -8.14 -9.44
C ILE A 188 15.96 -6.70 -8.92
N GLY A 189 17.17 -6.17 -8.64
CA GLY A 189 17.36 -4.79 -8.20
C GLY A 189 16.94 -3.77 -9.26
N ILE A 190 17.30 -4.00 -10.51
CA ILE A 190 16.89 -3.14 -11.64
C ILE A 190 15.35 -3.13 -11.75
N SER A 191 14.71 -4.32 -11.72
CA SER A 191 13.24 -4.41 -11.79
C SER A 191 12.55 -3.73 -10.61
N LEU A 192 13.12 -3.84 -9.40
CA LEU A 192 12.62 -3.13 -8.22
C LEU A 192 12.65 -1.60 -8.42
N VAL A 193 13.76 -1.05 -8.94
CA VAL A 193 13.89 0.38 -9.22
C VAL A 193 12.91 0.81 -10.31
N LEU A 194 12.78 0.04 -11.38
CA LEU A 194 11.82 0.34 -12.46
C LEU A 194 10.37 0.37 -11.95
N VAL A 195 9.97 -0.61 -11.12
CA VAL A 195 8.64 -0.64 -10.51
C VAL A 195 8.44 0.55 -9.57
N LEU A 196 9.45 0.93 -8.79
CA LEU A 196 9.37 2.12 -7.92
C LEU A 196 9.12 3.40 -8.73
N ILE A 197 9.87 3.60 -9.82
CA ILE A 197 9.67 4.74 -10.73
C ILE A 197 8.24 4.73 -11.30
N GLN A 198 7.77 3.55 -11.74
CA GLN A 198 6.42 3.41 -12.30
C GLN A 198 5.32 3.73 -11.26
N ILE A 199 5.51 3.35 -10.00
CA ILE A 199 4.58 3.70 -8.91
C ILE A 199 4.56 5.22 -8.69
N ILE A 200 5.73 5.88 -8.66
CA ILE A 200 5.81 7.33 -8.52
C ILE A 200 5.11 8.03 -9.70
N LEU A 201 5.37 7.62 -10.94
CA LEU A 201 4.67 8.15 -12.10
C LEU A 201 3.15 7.93 -12.00
N GLY A 202 2.71 6.77 -11.50
CA GLY A 202 1.29 6.47 -11.28
C GLY A 202 0.64 7.39 -10.24
N THR A 203 1.35 7.78 -9.17
CA THR A 203 0.84 8.75 -8.20
C THR A 203 0.68 10.14 -8.81
N GLN A 204 1.60 10.57 -9.68
CA GLN A 204 1.51 11.85 -10.41
C GLN A 204 0.33 11.86 -11.39
N VAL A 205 0.12 10.76 -12.14
CA VAL A 205 -1.05 10.61 -13.00
C VAL A 205 -2.34 10.73 -12.20
N ARG A 206 -2.39 10.14 -11.00
CA ARG A 206 -3.58 10.23 -10.13
C ARG A 206 -3.78 11.66 -9.61
N GLU A 207 -2.72 12.36 -9.25
CA GLU A 207 -2.80 13.76 -8.84
C GLU A 207 -3.33 14.65 -9.98
N ASN A 208 -2.84 14.47 -11.21
CA ASN A 208 -3.35 15.16 -12.38
C ASN A 208 -4.83 14.83 -12.66
N MET A 209 -5.23 13.56 -12.49
CA MET A 209 -6.63 13.14 -12.60
C MET A 209 -7.54 13.87 -11.62
N ASP A 210 -7.11 14.11 -10.38
CA ASP A 210 -7.91 14.85 -9.39
C ASP A 210 -8.15 16.30 -9.85
N HIS A 211 -7.15 16.94 -10.47
CA HIS A 211 -7.33 18.27 -11.08
C HIS A 211 -8.32 18.26 -12.25
N VAL A 212 -8.22 17.25 -13.13
CA VAL A 212 -9.14 17.10 -14.26
C VAL A 212 -10.58 16.87 -13.79
N ILE A 213 -10.78 16.00 -12.79
CA ILE A 213 -12.11 15.74 -12.21
C ILE A 213 -12.69 17.03 -11.61
N LYS A 214 -11.86 17.78 -10.87
CA LYS A 214 -12.29 19.03 -10.25
C LYS A 214 -12.66 20.11 -11.26
N SER A 215 -11.97 20.18 -12.41
CA SER A 215 -12.23 21.17 -13.45
C SER A 215 -13.43 20.84 -14.34
N LEU A 216 -13.63 19.55 -14.69
CA LEU A 216 -14.68 19.11 -15.62
C LEU A 216 -15.95 18.61 -14.92
N GLY A 217 -15.86 18.25 -13.64
CA GLY A 217 -16.92 17.60 -12.88
C GLY A 217 -17.11 16.11 -13.20
N GLU A 218 -17.88 15.43 -12.36
CA GLU A 218 -18.11 13.97 -12.45
C GLU A 218 -18.90 13.57 -13.70
N GLY A 219 -19.73 14.46 -14.26
CA GLY A 219 -20.51 14.21 -15.47
C GLY A 219 -19.69 14.07 -16.75
N ALA A 220 -18.45 14.58 -16.77
CA ALA A 220 -17.57 14.55 -17.93
C ALA A 220 -16.58 13.37 -17.93
N LYS A 221 -16.91 12.26 -17.28
CA LYS A 221 -16.04 11.10 -17.08
C LYS A 221 -15.37 10.57 -18.34
N ASN A 222 -16.09 10.59 -19.47
CA ASN A 222 -15.58 10.14 -20.76
C ASN A 222 -14.47 11.05 -21.34
N GLN A 223 -14.33 12.27 -20.82
CA GLN A 223 -13.34 13.25 -21.26
C GLN A 223 -12.09 13.28 -20.36
N TRP A 224 -12.14 12.71 -19.16
CA TRP A 224 -11.05 12.81 -18.18
C TRP A 224 -9.70 12.34 -18.71
N ILE A 225 -9.67 11.20 -19.40
CA ILE A 225 -8.42 10.61 -19.92
C ILE A 225 -7.78 11.50 -21.00
N SER A 226 -8.58 12.15 -21.84
CA SER A 226 -8.07 13.02 -22.92
C SER A 226 -7.51 14.36 -22.41
N GLN A 227 -7.82 14.73 -21.17
CA GLN A 227 -7.34 15.96 -20.54
C GLN A 227 -6.12 15.72 -19.62
N LEU A 228 -5.66 14.48 -19.51
CA LEU A 228 -4.46 14.17 -18.74
C LEU A 228 -3.22 14.73 -19.44
N ASP A 229 -2.29 15.20 -18.64
CA ASP A 229 -1.04 15.81 -19.07
C ASP A 229 0.00 14.81 -19.60
N PHE A 230 1.20 15.32 -19.88
CA PHE A 230 2.32 14.54 -20.41
C PHE A 230 2.78 13.40 -19.46
N VAL A 231 2.57 13.54 -18.15
CA VAL A 231 2.95 12.49 -17.18
C VAL A 231 2.17 11.20 -17.42
N TYR A 232 0.89 11.30 -17.83
CA TYR A 232 0.11 10.13 -18.23
C TYR A 232 0.74 9.40 -19.42
N ILE A 233 1.21 10.15 -20.43
CA ILE A 233 1.87 9.57 -21.62
C ILE A 233 3.16 8.86 -21.20
N ILE A 234 3.97 9.48 -20.31
CA ILE A 234 5.18 8.87 -19.77
C ILE A 234 4.84 7.57 -19.02
N HIS A 235 3.89 7.63 -18.07
CA HIS A 235 3.50 6.46 -17.28
C HIS A 235 3.03 5.29 -18.16
N ARG A 236 2.18 5.59 -19.17
CA ARG A 236 1.67 4.62 -20.13
C ARG A 236 2.80 4.01 -20.97
N THR A 237 3.70 4.84 -21.52
CA THR A 237 4.81 4.39 -22.35
C THR A 237 5.84 3.61 -21.54
N PHE A 238 6.15 4.07 -20.31
CA PHE A 238 7.07 3.42 -19.42
C PHE A 238 6.61 2.02 -18.98
N SER A 239 5.28 1.77 -18.97
CA SER A 239 4.74 0.44 -18.68
C SER A 239 5.24 -0.65 -19.65
N TRP A 240 5.54 -0.33 -20.91
CA TRP A 240 6.16 -1.24 -21.86
C TRP A 240 7.59 -1.61 -21.47
N PHE A 241 8.38 -0.65 -20.95
CA PHE A 241 9.71 -0.93 -20.41
C PHE A 241 9.64 -1.82 -19.17
N ILE A 242 8.60 -1.66 -18.34
CA ILE A 242 8.35 -2.57 -17.21
C ILE A 242 8.11 -4.00 -17.72
N VAL A 243 7.21 -4.19 -18.67
CA VAL A 243 6.94 -5.52 -19.26
C VAL A 243 8.21 -6.12 -19.85
N LEU A 244 8.93 -5.38 -20.69
CA LEU A 244 10.18 -5.86 -21.33
C LEU A 244 11.25 -6.20 -20.28
N GLY A 245 11.45 -5.34 -19.28
CA GLY A 245 12.40 -5.57 -18.18
C GLY A 245 12.10 -6.86 -17.41
N HIS A 246 10.81 -7.14 -17.17
CA HIS A 246 10.39 -8.37 -16.49
C HIS A 246 10.49 -9.61 -17.37
N LEU A 247 10.31 -9.51 -18.68
CA LEU A 247 10.59 -10.60 -19.61
C LEU A 247 12.10 -10.94 -19.65
N ILE A 248 12.95 -9.90 -19.61
CA ILE A 248 14.41 -10.07 -19.50
C ILE A 248 14.76 -10.74 -18.16
N LEU A 249 14.23 -10.22 -17.04
CA LEU A 249 14.40 -10.84 -15.72
C LEU A 249 13.98 -12.30 -15.73
N TRP A 250 12.80 -12.59 -16.28
CA TRP A 250 12.25 -13.95 -16.37
C TRP A 250 13.21 -14.93 -17.08
N ASN A 251 13.88 -14.48 -18.13
CA ASN A 251 14.89 -15.26 -18.82
C ASN A 251 16.20 -15.39 -18.02
N LYS A 252 16.66 -14.30 -17.38
CA LYS A 252 17.93 -14.25 -16.64
C LYS A 252 17.94 -15.14 -15.39
N ILE A 253 16.78 -15.37 -14.77
CA ILE A 253 16.65 -16.21 -13.57
C ILE A 253 15.98 -17.57 -13.87
N LYS A 254 15.93 -17.99 -15.14
CA LYS A 254 15.25 -19.21 -15.62
C LYS A 254 15.67 -20.48 -14.87
N TYR A 255 16.94 -20.63 -14.55
CA TYR A 255 17.51 -21.81 -13.90
C TYR A 255 17.82 -21.62 -12.41
N SER A 256 17.12 -20.72 -11.74
CA SER A 256 17.28 -20.47 -10.32
C SER A 256 16.22 -21.21 -9.49
N SER A 257 16.46 -21.30 -8.18
CA SER A 257 15.48 -21.79 -7.20
C SER A 257 14.27 -20.85 -7.03
N LEU A 258 14.26 -19.70 -7.71
CA LEU A 258 13.20 -18.67 -7.66
C LEU A 258 12.11 -18.87 -8.72
N GLN A 259 11.79 -20.11 -9.10
CA GLN A 259 10.78 -20.38 -10.15
C GLN A 259 9.39 -19.83 -9.81
N TYR A 260 8.93 -20.00 -8.56
CA TYR A 260 7.63 -19.45 -8.12
C TYR A 260 7.61 -17.92 -8.20
N TYR A 261 8.68 -17.25 -7.76
CA TYR A 261 8.82 -15.81 -7.91
C TYR A 261 8.76 -15.42 -9.40
N ARG A 262 9.51 -16.08 -10.25
CA ARG A 262 9.59 -15.80 -11.68
C ARG A 262 8.23 -15.85 -12.38
N HIS A 263 7.47 -16.92 -12.17
CA HIS A 263 6.15 -17.08 -12.79
C HIS A 263 5.09 -16.17 -12.17
N GLY A 264 5.10 -16.03 -10.85
CA GLY A 264 4.15 -15.17 -10.16
C GLY A 264 4.33 -13.69 -10.50
N ILE A 265 5.59 -13.21 -10.61
CA ILE A 265 5.83 -11.80 -10.91
C ILE A 265 5.39 -11.45 -12.34
N ILE A 266 5.67 -12.30 -13.33
CA ILE A 266 5.24 -12.05 -14.72
C ILE A 266 3.71 -12.07 -14.84
N PHE A 267 3.04 -12.94 -14.09
CA PHE A 267 1.58 -12.99 -14.02
C PHE A 267 1.00 -11.70 -13.42
N LEU A 268 1.56 -11.21 -12.31
CA LEU A 268 1.11 -9.97 -11.67
C LEU A 268 1.39 -8.73 -12.54
N ILE A 269 2.54 -8.68 -13.24
CA ILE A 269 2.83 -7.62 -14.22
C ILE A 269 1.80 -7.65 -15.35
N GLY A 270 1.43 -8.83 -15.85
CA GLY A 270 0.38 -8.98 -16.86
C GLY A 270 -0.97 -8.43 -16.37
N ILE A 271 -1.39 -8.78 -15.15
CA ILE A 271 -2.64 -8.25 -14.57
C ILE A 271 -2.55 -6.73 -14.36
N SER A 272 -1.43 -6.22 -13.84
CA SER A 272 -1.24 -4.77 -13.66
C SER A 272 -1.32 -4.02 -14.99
N PHE A 273 -0.70 -4.54 -16.03
CA PHE A 273 -0.76 -3.98 -17.37
C PHE A 273 -2.18 -3.98 -17.94
N MET A 274 -2.91 -5.11 -17.79
CA MET A 274 -4.30 -5.23 -18.24
C MET A 274 -5.25 -4.29 -17.48
N THR A 275 -5.07 -4.11 -16.17
CA THR A 275 -5.86 -3.13 -15.41
C THR A 275 -5.58 -1.70 -15.86
N GLY A 276 -4.34 -1.38 -16.26
CA GLY A 276 -4.00 -0.08 -16.88
C GLY A 276 -4.72 0.14 -18.21
N ILE A 277 -4.76 -0.87 -19.09
CA ILE A 277 -5.52 -0.85 -20.35
C ILE A 277 -7.02 -0.65 -20.05
N LEU A 278 -7.58 -1.42 -19.11
CA LEU A 278 -8.97 -1.31 -18.72
C LEU A 278 -9.33 0.12 -18.31
N MET A 279 -8.50 0.75 -17.48
CA MET A 279 -8.73 2.14 -17.06
C MET A 279 -8.65 3.13 -18.21
N ALA A 280 -7.72 2.94 -19.15
CA ALA A 280 -7.52 3.85 -20.28
C ALA A 280 -8.67 3.83 -21.30
N TYR A 281 -9.28 2.66 -21.53
CA TYR A 281 -10.27 2.49 -22.59
C TYR A 281 -11.73 2.38 -22.12
N PHE A 282 -11.97 2.09 -20.83
CA PHE A 282 -13.31 1.91 -20.27
C PHE A 282 -13.69 2.98 -19.23
N ALA A 283 -13.20 4.21 -19.41
CA ALA A 283 -13.54 5.36 -18.59
C ALA A 283 -13.42 5.11 -17.08
N LEU A 284 -12.29 4.54 -16.65
CA LEU A 284 -11.96 4.33 -15.22
C LEU A 284 -13.07 3.57 -14.45
N PRO A 285 -13.26 2.26 -14.65
CA PRO A 285 -14.23 1.51 -13.89
C PRO A 285 -14.04 1.67 -12.37
N ILE A 286 -15.13 1.70 -11.62
CA ILE A 286 -15.09 1.89 -10.16
C ILE A 286 -14.19 0.83 -9.52
N GLY A 287 -13.28 1.25 -8.64
CA GLY A 287 -12.34 0.39 -7.94
C GLY A 287 -11.12 -0.07 -8.75
N SER A 288 -11.11 0.09 -10.08
CA SER A 288 -9.98 -0.35 -10.93
C SER A 288 -8.65 0.31 -10.54
N GLN A 289 -8.68 1.58 -10.14
CA GLN A 289 -7.50 2.31 -9.66
C GLN A 289 -6.94 1.72 -8.36
N ALA A 290 -7.83 1.38 -7.41
CA ALA A 290 -7.44 0.79 -6.14
C ALA A 290 -6.80 -0.59 -6.32
N VAL A 291 -7.37 -1.41 -7.22
CA VAL A 291 -6.85 -2.74 -7.57
C VAL A 291 -5.50 -2.63 -8.29
N HIS A 292 -5.37 -1.73 -9.27
CA HIS A 292 -4.11 -1.50 -10.00
C HIS A 292 -2.98 -1.08 -9.04
N LEU A 293 -3.26 -0.17 -8.12
CA LEU A 293 -2.33 0.27 -7.07
C LEU A 293 -1.94 -0.90 -6.16
N LEU A 294 -2.91 -1.66 -5.66
CA LEU A 294 -2.65 -2.82 -4.80
C LEU A 294 -1.71 -3.82 -5.48
N ILE A 295 -2.00 -4.19 -6.74
CA ILE A 295 -1.18 -5.15 -7.50
C ILE A 295 0.25 -4.61 -7.65
N SER A 296 0.43 -3.31 -7.94
CA SER A 296 1.73 -2.67 -8.07
C SER A 296 2.55 -2.76 -6.77
N LEU A 297 1.90 -2.60 -5.60
CA LEU A 297 2.56 -2.72 -4.30
C LEU A 297 2.81 -4.17 -3.88
N VAL A 298 1.98 -5.11 -4.28
CA VAL A 298 2.26 -6.56 -4.12
C VAL A 298 3.48 -6.96 -4.95
N ILE A 299 3.58 -6.48 -6.21
CA ILE A 299 4.77 -6.65 -7.07
C ILE A 299 6.01 -6.10 -6.35
N MET A 300 5.93 -4.87 -5.83
CA MET A 300 7.03 -4.23 -5.08
C MET A 300 7.44 -5.07 -3.87
N GLY A 301 6.52 -5.49 -3.03
CA GLY A 301 6.80 -6.32 -1.85
C GLY A 301 7.44 -7.67 -2.22
N TRP A 302 7.03 -8.26 -3.32
CA TRP A 302 7.60 -9.51 -3.79
C TRP A 302 9.03 -9.34 -4.33
N HIS A 303 9.32 -8.24 -5.06
CA HIS A 303 10.69 -7.87 -5.43
C HIS A 303 11.57 -7.63 -4.21
N ILE A 304 11.07 -6.90 -3.21
CA ILE A 304 11.78 -6.65 -1.95
C ILE A 304 12.13 -7.97 -1.27
N SER A 305 11.16 -8.88 -1.13
CA SER A 305 11.38 -10.20 -0.52
C SER A 305 12.45 -10.99 -1.25
N SER A 306 12.35 -11.06 -2.59
CA SER A 306 13.31 -11.81 -3.40
C SER A 306 14.71 -11.19 -3.38
N TRP A 307 14.80 -9.86 -3.32
CA TRP A 307 16.08 -9.17 -3.16
C TRP A 307 16.75 -9.47 -1.82
N ILE A 308 15.97 -9.50 -0.73
CA ILE A 308 16.49 -9.79 0.63
C ILE A 308 16.93 -11.25 0.75
N GLN A 309 16.21 -12.19 0.11
CA GLN A 309 16.51 -13.61 0.17
C GLN A 309 17.70 -14.04 -0.70
N THR A 310 18.23 -13.16 -1.55
CA THR A 310 19.29 -13.49 -2.52
C THR A 310 20.60 -12.77 -2.23
N LYS A 311 21.74 -13.41 -2.59
CA LYS A 311 23.07 -12.81 -2.65
C LYS A 311 23.69 -13.05 -4.04
N ASN A 312 24.71 -12.29 -4.39
CA ASN A 312 25.48 -12.57 -5.61
C ASN A 312 26.17 -13.94 -5.50
N ALA A 313 26.12 -14.72 -6.58
CA ALA A 313 26.82 -16.00 -6.69
C ALA A 313 28.31 -15.78 -6.93
#